data_4120b60f9a952283927ee8fae1e64ba2
#
_entry.id   4120b60f9a952283927ee8fae1e64ba2
#
_cell.length_a   1.000
_cell.length_b   1.000
_cell.length_c   1.000
_cell.angle_alpha   90.00
_cell.angle_beta   90.00
_cell.angle_gamma   90.00
#
_symmetry.space_group_name_H-M   'P 1'
#
loop_
_entity.id
_entity.type
_entity.pdbx_description
1 polymer ?
#
loop_
_entity_poly.entity_id
_entity_poly.type
_entity_poly.pdbx_seq_one_letter_code
_entity_poly.pdbx_strand_id
1 'polypeptide(L)'
;MKCLTKYPPLLFIAIVVAVSLQFFISSCGVYRFSDASVPDSIKTVKVNFIENRASYINPQLSPRLTDKVRQKIVAQTRLTQTNNNADWEISGVITQYSFTTSAIAGQQSANNRLSVSLQLNLN
;
A
#
# COMPACT_ATOMS: atom_id res chain seq x y z
N MET A 1 33.97 -26.98 37.26
CA MET A 1 34.09 -26.40 35.94
C MET A 1 34.68 -27.37 34.92
N LYS A 2 34.08 -28.50 34.65
CA LYS A 2 34.59 -29.48 33.69
C LYS A 2 33.44 -30.30 33.09
N CYS A 3 32.54 -29.66 32.31
CA CYS A 3 31.49 -30.36 31.58
C CYS A 3 31.16 -29.78 30.19
N LEU A 4 32.02 -28.95 29.63
CA LEU A 4 31.73 -28.32 28.32
C LEU A 4 32.51 -28.90 27.14
N THR A 5 33.28 -29.97 27.32
CA THR A 5 34.20 -30.48 26.30
C THR A 5 33.78 -31.76 25.60
N LYS A 6 32.52 -32.18 25.73
CA LYS A 6 32.05 -33.49 25.17
C LYS A 6 31.19 -33.37 23.92
N TYR A 7 30.94 -32.16 23.40
CA TYR A 7 30.17 -32.02 22.16
C TYR A 7 31.13 -31.83 21.00
N PRO A 8 31.01 -32.62 19.92
CA PRO A 8 31.88 -32.45 18.76
C PRO A 8 31.70 -31.02 18.21
N PRO A 9 32.76 -30.36 17.70
CA PRO A 9 32.70 -28.99 17.18
C PRO A 9 31.61 -28.80 16.12
N LEU A 10 31.22 -29.88 15.47
CA LEU A 10 30.16 -29.92 14.48
C LEU A 10 28.80 -29.56 15.08
N LEU A 11 28.53 -29.98 16.33
CA LEU A 11 27.24 -29.72 17.00
C LEU A 11 27.16 -28.22 17.43
N PHE A 12 28.29 -27.64 17.80
CA PHE A 12 28.36 -26.21 18.12
C PHE A 12 28.12 -25.33 16.90
N ILE A 13 28.68 -25.70 15.75
CA ILE A 13 28.46 -25.05 14.46
C ILE A 13 26.99 -25.16 14.03
N ALA A 14 26.38 -26.35 14.21
CA ALA A 14 24.97 -26.53 13.88
C ALA A 14 24.03 -25.66 14.73
N ILE A 15 24.32 -25.48 16.01
CA ILE A 15 23.54 -24.59 16.89
C ILE A 15 23.68 -23.12 16.48
N VAL A 16 24.90 -22.66 16.16
CA VAL A 16 25.14 -21.28 15.70
C VAL A 16 24.41 -21.01 14.39
N VAL A 17 24.43 -21.95 13.45
CA VAL A 17 23.71 -21.81 12.18
C VAL A 17 22.18 -21.80 12.40
N ALA A 18 21.66 -22.63 13.29
CA ALA A 18 20.23 -22.67 13.61
C ALA A 18 19.76 -21.37 14.28
N VAL A 19 20.56 -20.77 15.17
CA VAL A 19 20.26 -19.49 15.83
C VAL A 19 20.33 -18.34 14.83
N SER A 20 21.32 -18.32 13.92
CA SER A 20 21.42 -17.27 12.89
C SER A 20 20.26 -17.30 11.89
N LEU A 21 19.76 -18.50 11.57
CA LEU A 21 18.61 -18.67 10.65
C LEU A 21 17.32 -18.07 11.20
N GLN A 22 17.16 -18.05 12.52
CA GLN A 22 15.97 -17.47 13.18
C GLN A 22 15.93 -15.94 13.09
N PHE A 23 17.08 -15.27 12.96
CA PHE A 23 17.13 -13.82 12.78
C PHE A 23 16.64 -13.34 11.40
N PHE A 24 16.68 -14.20 10.38
CA PHE A 24 16.22 -13.85 9.04
C PHE A 24 14.70 -13.94 8.86
N ILE A 25 13.99 -14.65 9.74
CA ILE A 25 12.53 -14.87 9.63
C ILE A 25 11.74 -13.69 10.23
N SER A 26 12.35 -12.85 11.05
CA SER A 26 11.67 -11.73 11.73
C SER A 26 11.50 -10.46 10.88
N SER A 27 11.93 -10.46 9.61
CA SER A 27 11.92 -9.27 8.74
C SER A 27 10.64 -9.10 7.90
N CYS A 28 9.59 -9.89 8.12
CA CYS A 28 8.27 -9.55 7.62
C CYS A 28 7.62 -8.54 8.58
N GLY A 29 8.15 -7.32 8.59
CA GLY A 29 7.45 -6.16 9.09
C GLY A 29 6.21 -5.98 8.22
N VAL A 30 5.09 -6.52 8.69
CA VAL A 30 3.78 -6.16 8.21
C VAL A 30 3.69 -4.64 8.38
N TYR A 31 3.84 -3.88 7.30
CA TYR A 31 3.40 -2.50 7.24
C TYR A 31 1.88 -2.54 7.44
N ARG A 32 1.48 -2.65 8.69
CA ARG A 32 0.15 -2.26 9.08
C ARG A 32 0.10 -0.75 8.93
N PHE A 33 -0.57 -0.28 7.91
CA PHE A 33 -1.25 1.01 7.96
C PHE A 33 -2.43 0.86 8.96
N SER A 34 -2.13 0.51 10.19
CA SER A 34 -3.06 0.60 11.28
C SER A 34 -2.79 1.93 11.93
N ASP A 35 -3.84 2.68 11.97
CA ASP A 35 -3.99 3.94 12.66
C ASP A 35 -3.66 5.20 11.83
N ALA A 36 -4.33 5.37 10.69
CA ALA A 36 -5.00 6.63 10.52
C ALA A 36 -6.00 6.67 11.70
N SER A 37 -5.60 7.25 12.80
CA SER A 37 -6.41 7.39 13.99
C SER A 37 -7.58 8.31 13.63
N VAL A 38 -8.63 7.68 13.11
CA VAL A 38 -9.90 8.37 12.87
C VAL A 38 -10.46 8.66 14.25
N PRO A 39 -10.69 9.92 14.61
CA PRO A 39 -11.29 10.27 15.89
C PRO A 39 -12.62 9.52 16.07
N ASP A 40 -12.91 9.04 17.26
CA ASP A 40 -14.15 8.30 17.56
C ASP A 40 -15.43 9.13 17.32
N SER A 41 -15.28 10.44 17.19
CA SER A 41 -16.37 11.36 16.83
C SER A 41 -16.80 11.25 15.38
N ILE A 42 -15.93 10.74 14.49
CA ILE A 42 -16.18 10.62 13.06
C ILE A 42 -16.66 9.20 12.77
N LYS A 43 -17.87 9.08 12.24
CA LYS A 43 -18.52 7.79 11.97
C LYS A 43 -18.88 7.61 10.50
N THR A 44 -19.02 8.70 9.78
CA THR A 44 -19.51 8.68 8.39
C THR A 44 -18.53 9.35 7.44
N VAL A 45 -18.43 8.79 6.23
CA VAL A 45 -17.58 9.32 5.16
C VAL A 45 -18.35 9.34 3.84
N LYS A 46 -18.21 10.44 3.13
CA LYS A 46 -18.68 10.60 1.76
C LYS A 46 -17.49 10.69 0.81
N VAL A 47 -17.46 9.83 -0.18
CA VAL A 47 -16.43 9.86 -1.23
C VAL A 47 -17.05 10.40 -2.51
N ASN A 48 -16.65 11.59 -2.88
CA ASN A 48 -17.08 12.23 -4.11
C ASN A 48 -16.42 11.54 -5.32
N PHE A 49 -17.00 11.78 -6.49
CA PHE A 49 -16.42 11.32 -7.73
C PHE A 49 -15.07 11.98 -7.97
N ILE A 50 -14.05 11.17 -8.29
CA ILE A 50 -12.70 11.64 -8.58
C ILE A 50 -12.65 12.05 -10.06
N GLU A 51 -12.48 13.35 -10.30
CA GLU A 51 -12.42 13.91 -11.64
C GLU A 51 -11.07 13.64 -12.31
N ASN A 52 -11.09 13.40 -13.62
CA ASN A 52 -9.86 13.31 -14.41
C ASN A 52 -9.62 14.62 -15.16
N ARG A 53 -8.60 15.36 -14.74
CA ARG A 53 -8.12 16.61 -15.38
C ARG A 53 -6.74 16.43 -16.02
N ALA A 54 -6.26 15.20 -16.16
CA ALA A 54 -5.01 14.91 -16.84
C ALA A 54 -5.13 15.20 -18.35
N SER A 55 -4.01 15.47 -19.00
CA SER A 55 -3.96 15.73 -20.45
C SER A 55 -4.45 14.55 -21.29
N TYR A 56 -4.28 13.33 -20.81
CA TYR A 56 -4.86 12.12 -21.40
C TYR A 56 -6.05 11.65 -20.56
N ILE A 57 -7.22 11.66 -21.14
CA ILE A 57 -8.45 11.29 -20.44
C ILE A 57 -8.79 9.82 -20.73
N ASN A 58 -8.60 8.97 -19.72
CA ASN A 58 -9.14 7.63 -19.74
C ASN A 58 -10.50 7.62 -19.02
N PRO A 59 -11.61 7.41 -19.74
CA PRO A 59 -12.94 7.53 -19.13
C PRO A 59 -13.26 6.47 -18.08
N GLN A 60 -12.57 5.34 -18.11
CA GLN A 60 -12.74 4.27 -17.12
C GLN A 60 -11.92 4.46 -15.84
N LEU A 61 -10.92 5.35 -15.86
CA LEU A 61 -10.02 5.53 -14.73
C LEU A 61 -10.73 6.12 -13.52
N SER A 62 -11.45 7.21 -13.72
CA SER A 62 -12.17 7.93 -12.65
C SER A 62 -13.17 7.08 -11.89
N PRO A 63 -14.12 6.37 -12.55
CA PRO A 63 -15.06 5.52 -11.82
C PRO A 63 -14.36 4.37 -11.10
N ARG A 64 -13.42 3.69 -11.75
CA ARG A 64 -12.66 2.59 -11.12
C ARG A 64 -11.85 3.05 -9.92
N LEU A 65 -11.23 4.22 -10.01
CA LEU A 65 -10.44 4.78 -8.91
C LEU A 65 -11.35 5.19 -7.74
N THR A 66 -12.47 5.85 -8.03
CA THR A 66 -13.47 6.22 -7.04
C THR A 66 -13.96 4.99 -6.26
N ASP A 67 -14.31 3.92 -6.97
CA ASP A 67 -14.78 2.68 -6.35
C ASP A 67 -13.70 2.00 -5.52
N LYS A 68 -12.45 2.00 -5.99
CA LYS A 68 -11.32 1.45 -5.23
C LYS A 68 -11.04 2.24 -3.95
N VAL A 69 -11.13 3.56 -4.00
CA VAL A 69 -10.98 4.42 -2.82
C VAL A 69 -12.09 4.13 -1.81
N ARG A 70 -13.34 4.07 -2.26
CA ARG A 70 -14.50 3.71 -1.43
C ARG A 70 -14.31 2.37 -0.73
N GLN A 71 -13.99 1.32 -1.51
CA GLN A 71 -13.75 -0.02 -0.98
C GLN A 71 -12.63 -0.04 0.04
N LYS A 72 -11.53 0.68 -0.23
CA LYS A 72 -10.39 0.70 0.66
C LYS A 72 -10.68 1.40 1.98
N ILE A 73 -11.41 2.50 1.95
CA ILE A 73 -11.82 3.23 3.15
C ILE A 73 -12.71 2.34 4.03
N VAL A 74 -13.75 1.75 3.46
CA VAL A 74 -14.67 0.88 4.21
C VAL A 74 -13.95 -0.37 4.75
N ALA A 75 -13.00 -0.93 4.00
CA ALA A 75 -12.25 -2.12 4.43
C ALA A 75 -11.19 -1.84 5.51
N GLN A 76 -10.64 -0.62 5.56
CA GLN A 76 -9.53 -0.28 6.44
C GLN A 76 -9.92 0.62 7.62
N THR A 77 -11.15 1.15 7.61
CA THR A 77 -11.64 2.04 8.67
C THR A 77 -12.98 1.52 9.18
N ARG A 78 -13.42 2.07 10.34
CA ARG A 78 -14.75 1.80 10.91
C ARG A 78 -15.82 2.73 10.36
N LEU A 79 -15.50 3.53 9.33
CA LEU A 79 -16.39 4.53 8.77
C LEU A 79 -17.49 3.89 7.94
N THR A 80 -18.70 4.39 8.11
CA THR A 80 -19.83 4.03 7.26
C THR A 80 -19.92 4.99 6.09
N GLN A 81 -19.98 4.44 4.87
CA GLN A 81 -20.15 5.28 3.69
C GLN A 81 -21.59 5.80 3.61
N THR A 82 -21.73 7.11 3.34
CA THR A 82 -23.02 7.75 3.10
C THR A 82 -22.95 8.65 1.87
N ASN A 83 -24.09 8.91 1.25
CA ASN A 83 -24.20 9.87 0.15
C ASN A 83 -24.79 11.21 0.60
N ASN A 84 -25.25 11.28 1.84
CA ASN A 84 -25.81 12.48 2.45
C ASN A 84 -24.75 13.21 3.27
N ASN A 85 -25.17 14.02 4.22
CA ASN A 85 -24.26 14.70 5.14
C ASN A 85 -23.35 13.68 5.84
N ALA A 86 -22.06 13.80 5.63
CA ALA A 86 -21.04 12.98 6.22
C ALA A 86 -20.18 13.83 7.16
N ASP A 87 -19.59 13.18 8.17
CA ASP A 87 -18.63 13.84 9.06
C ASP A 87 -17.34 14.18 8.29
N TRP A 88 -16.96 13.33 7.35
CA TRP A 88 -15.84 13.56 6.43
C TRP A 88 -16.26 13.47 4.97
N GLU A 89 -15.76 14.40 4.18
CA GLU A 89 -15.96 14.41 2.74
C GLU A 89 -14.61 14.33 2.02
N ILE A 90 -14.46 13.28 1.20
CA ILE A 90 -13.25 13.05 0.41
C ILE A 90 -13.55 13.44 -1.03
N SER A 91 -12.76 14.36 -1.55
CA SER A 91 -12.76 14.75 -2.96
C SER A 91 -11.39 14.52 -3.58
N GLY A 92 -11.32 14.30 -4.88
CA GLY A 92 -10.06 14.07 -5.56
C GLY A 92 -10.07 14.46 -7.02
N VAL A 93 -8.86 14.76 -7.52
CA VAL A 93 -8.63 15.10 -8.92
C VAL A 93 -7.38 14.36 -9.41
N ILE A 94 -7.50 13.69 -10.56
CA ILE A 94 -6.36 13.13 -11.27
C ILE A 94 -5.71 14.27 -12.06
N THR A 95 -4.47 14.60 -11.70
CA THR A 95 -3.74 15.73 -12.29
C THR A 95 -2.81 15.30 -13.41
N GLN A 96 -2.33 14.07 -13.37
CA GLN A 96 -1.40 13.56 -14.37
C GLN A 96 -1.69 12.09 -14.71
N TYR A 97 -1.61 11.78 -15.97
CA TYR A 97 -1.66 10.43 -16.50
C TYR A 97 -0.66 10.34 -17.66
N SER A 98 0.42 9.62 -17.49
CA SER A 98 1.47 9.52 -18.49
C SER A 98 1.97 8.09 -18.67
N PHE A 99 2.21 7.73 -19.92
CA PHE A 99 2.84 6.48 -20.32
C PHE A 99 4.29 6.76 -20.73
N THR A 100 5.22 6.05 -20.12
CA THR A 100 6.62 6.06 -20.52
C THR A 100 7.03 4.66 -20.92
N THR A 101 7.49 4.51 -22.17
CA THR A 101 8.07 3.26 -22.65
C THR A 101 9.58 3.40 -22.59
N SER A 102 10.23 2.62 -21.73
CA SER A 102 11.69 2.54 -21.72
C SER A 102 12.13 1.48 -22.73
N ALA A 103 12.59 1.93 -23.89
CA ALA A 103 13.25 1.05 -24.85
C ALA A 103 14.68 0.79 -24.36
N ILE A 104 14.97 -0.42 -23.93
CA ILE A 104 16.36 -0.87 -23.76
C ILE A 104 16.82 -1.37 -25.13
N ALA A 105 17.81 -0.71 -25.68
CA ALA A 105 18.49 -1.16 -26.88
C ALA A 105 19.16 -2.52 -26.61
N GLY A 106 18.70 -3.56 -27.28
CA GLY A 106 19.20 -4.92 -27.17
C GLY A 106 18.18 -5.87 -26.54
N GLN A 107 17.41 -6.53 -27.41
CA GLN A 107 16.69 -7.76 -27.15
C GLN A 107 16.11 -7.95 -25.74
N GLN A 108 14.80 -7.67 -25.62
CA GLN A 108 13.85 -8.08 -24.58
C GLN A 108 13.34 -6.98 -23.64
N SER A 109 12.01 -6.91 -23.64
CA SER A 109 11.11 -6.23 -22.72
C SER A 109 11.12 -4.70 -22.78
N ALA A 110 10.25 -4.15 -23.60
CA ALA A 110 9.76 -2.79 -23.41
C ALA A 110 9.01 -2.72 -22.07
N ASN A 111 9.64 -2.16 -21.04
CA ASN A 111 8.96 -1.87 -19.79
C ASN A 111 8.09 -0.63 -19.98
N ASN A 112 6.79 -0.84 -19.99
CA ASN A 112 5.83 0.25 -20.00
C ASN A 112 5.58 0.69 -18.56
N ARG A 113 5.90 1.94 -18.24
CA ARG A 113 5.59 2.56 -16.95
C ARG A 113 4.39 3.49 -17.11
N LEU A 114 3.35 3.22 -16.33
CA LEU A 114 2.22 4.13 -16.16
C LEU A 114 2.44 4.97 -14.90
N SER A 115 2.42 6.29 -15.04
CA SER A 115 2.48 7.23 -13.91
C SER A 115 1.15 7.96 -13.82
N VAL A 116 0.53 7.87 -12.65
CA VAL A 116 -0.73 8.55 -12.33
C VAL A 116 -0.51 9.38 -11.07
N SER A 117 -0.80 10.68 -11.15
CA SER A 117 -0.78 11.58 -10.00
C SER A 117 -2.21 11.93 -9.60
N LEU A 118 -2.49 11.78 -8.32
CA LEU A 118 -3.79 12.01 -7.72
C LEU A 118 -3.63 12.99 -6.56
N GLN A 119 -4.46 14.01 -6.53
CA GLN A 119 -4.60 14.92 -5.41
C GLN A 119 -5.90 14.64 -4.69
N LEU A 120 -5.83 14.33 -3.40
CA LEU A 120 -6.99 14.09 -2.54
C LEU A 120 -7.10 15.22 -1.53
N ASN A 121 -8.32 15.69 -1.30
CA ASN A 121 -8.68 16.67 -0.28
C ASN A 121 -9.68 16.02 0.67
N LEU A 122 -9.45 16.25 1.95
CA LEU A 122 -10.31 15.82 3.05
C LEU A 122 -10.87 17.08 3.73
N ASN A 123 -12.19 17.16 3.83
CA ASN A 123 -12.92 18.22 4.54
C ASN A 123 -13.74 17.62 5.69
#